data_ae929c0036d1cc8eb456ac69c8632804
#
_entry.id   ae929c0036d1cc8eb456ac69c8632804
#
_cell.length_a   1.000
_cell.length_b   1.000
_cell.length_c   1.000
_cell.angle_alpha   90.00
_cell.angle_beta   90.00
_cell.angle_gamma   90.00
#
_symmetry.space_group_name_H-M   'P 1'
#
loop_
_entity.id
_entity.type
_entity.pdbx_description
1 polymer ?
#
loop_
_entity_poly.entity_id
_entity_poly.type
_entity_poly.pdbx_seq_one_letter_code
_entity_poly.pdbx_strand_id
1 'polypeptide(L)' 'MPRKILRLPVVLDRTGLSRSTVYLRVTEGRFPRPVSLGARAVGWLETEVEEWIARQIEVSREIRGQRSGVNALSSR' A
#
# COMPACT_ATOMS: atom_id res chain seq x y z
N MET A 1 -6.90 12.76 18.13
CA MET A 1 -5.96 12.68 17.01
C MET A 1 -6.65 13.00 15.71
N PRO A 2 -6.11 13.90 14.96
CA PRO A 2 -6.69 14.19 13.66
C PRO A 2 -6.50 13.01 12.72
N ARG A 3 -7.51 12.78 11.92
CA ARG A 3 -7.46 11.76 10.91
C ARG A 3 -7.47 12.42 9.56
N LYS A 4 -6.65 11.93 8.69
CA LYS A 4 -6.57 12.48 7.36
C LYS A 4 -7.01 11.45 6.35
N ILE A 5 -7.80 11.89 5.39
CA ILE A 5 -8.27 11.03 4.31
C ILE A 5 -7.49 11.38 3.06
N LEU A 6 -6.95 10.38 2.42
CA LEU A 6 -6.22 10.55 1.18
C LEU A 6 -7.10 10.13 0.03
N ARG A 7 -7.18 10.99 -0.98
CA ARG A 7 -7.90 10.65 -2.20
C ARG A 7 -7.00 9.78 -3.07
N LEU A 8 -7.60 9.12 -4.03
CA LEU A 8 -6.88 8.16 -4.84
C LEU A 8 -5.59 8.68 -5.46
N PRO A 9 -5.57 9.87 -6.07
CA PRO A 9 -4.31 10.32 -6.66
C PRO A 9 -3.16 10.39 -5.65
N VAL A 10 -3.47 10.79 -4.42
CA VAL A 10 -2.44 10.88 -3.39
C VAL A 10 -2.01 9.47 -2.97
N VAL A 11 -2.96 8.54 -2.88
CA VAL A 11 -2.62 7.16 -2.53
C VAL A 11 -1.70 6.58 -3.58
N LEU A 12 -1.99 6.81 -4.84
CA LEU A 12 -1.13 6.31 -5.92
C LEU A 12 0.26 6.91 -5.83
N ASP A 13 0.32 8.20 -5.54
CA ASP A 13 1.60 8.87 -5.40
C ASP A 13 2.41 8.32 -4.24
N ARG A 14 1.74 8.11 -3.10
CA ARG A 14 2.42 7.62 -1.90
C ARG A 14 2.91 6.20 -2.03
N THR A 15 2.14 5.36 -2.70
CA THR A 15 2.47 3.94 -2.80
C THR A 15 3.24 3.59 -4.06
N GLY A 16 3.15 4.43 -5.07
CA GLY A 16 3.77 4.12 -6.35
C GLY A 16 3.02 3.07 -7.14
N LEU A 17 1.81 2.73 -6.72
CA LEU A 17 1.02 1.71 -7.41
C LEU A 17 0.12 2.35 -8.45
N SER A 18 -0.29 1.56 -9.42
CA SER A 18 -1.26 2.02 -10.38
C SER A 18 -2.66 1.88 -9.80
N ARG A 19 -3.60 2.57 -10.43
CA ARG A 19 -4.98 2.54 -10.00
C ARG A 19 -5.53 1.11 -9.98
N SER A 20 -5.34 0.40 -11.06
CA SER A 20 -5.87 -0.95 -11.13
C SER A 20 -5.22 -1.88 -10.11
N THR A 21 -3.93 -1.66 -9.83
CA THR A 21 -3.26 -2.47 -8.82
C THR A 21 -3.84 -2.22 -7.43
N VAL A 22 -4.11 -0.96 -7.10
CA VAL A 22 -4.70 -0.64 -5.80
C VAL A 22 -6.07 -1.34 -5.66
N TYR A 23 -6.91 -1.21 -6.66
CA TYR A 23 -8.24 -1.81 -6.56
C TYR A 23 -8.19 -3.33 -6.55
N LEU A 24 -7.27 -3.90 -7.30
CA LEU A 24 -7.09 -5.34 -7.26
C LEU A 24 -6.70 -5.80 -5.85
N ARG A 25 -5.76 -5.11 -5.24
CA ARG A 25 -5.31 -5.49 -3.90
C ARG A 25 -6.39 -5.27 -2.86
N VAL A 26 -7.21 -4.24 -3.02
CA VAL A 26 -8.35 -4.04 -2.13
C VAL A 26 -9.28 -5.25 -2.22
N THR A 27 -9.55 -5.70 -3.44
CA THR A 27 -10.41 -6.85 -3.65
C THR A 27 -9.84 -8.10 -3.02
N GLU A 28 -8.52 -8.23 -3.06
CA GLU A 28 -7.85 -9.39 -2.49
C GLU A 28 -7.65 -9.30 -0.98
N GLY A 29 -8.02 -8.20 -0.39
CA GLY A 29 -7.80 -8.00 1.03
C GLY A 29 -6.36 -7.69 1.39
N ARG A 30 -5.59 -7.21 0.44
CA ARG A 30 -4.16 -6.94 0.63
C ARG A 30 -3.82 -5.46 0.66
N PHE A 31 -4.82 -4.62 0.69
CA PHE A 31 -4.65 -3.19 0.79
C PHE A 31 -5.82 -2.64 1.57
N PRO A 32 -5.64 -1.55 2.34
CA PRO A 32 -6.73 -1.01 3.14
C PRO A 32 -7.95 -0.67 2.29
N ARG A 33 -9.11 -0.87 2.85
CA ARG A 33 -10.34 -0.58 2.14
C ARG A 33 -10.62 0.91 2.15
N PRO A 34 -11.13 1.43 1.06
CA PRO A 34 -11.49 2.84 1.02
C PRO A 34 -12.70 3.12 1.90
N VAL A 35 -12.78 4.35 2.38
CA VAL A 35 -13.92 4.84 3.15
C VAL A 35 -14.76 5.69 2.24
N SER A 36 -16.07 5.56 2.39
CA SER A 36 -16.98 6.38 1.59
C SER A 36 -17.02 7.79 2.16
N LEU A 37 -16.90 8.77 1.28
CA LEU A 37 -16.95 10.17 1.68
C LEU A 37 -18.22 10.83 1.17
N GLY A 38 -19.10 10.07 0.54
CA GLY A 38 -20.31 10.61 -0.01
C GLY A 38 -20.72 9.81 -1.21
N ALA A 39 -21.59 10.38 -2.02
CA ALA A 39 -22.22 9.64 -3.10
C ALA A 39 -21.24 8.99 -4.06
N ARG A 40 -20.17 9.67 -4.41
CA ARG A 40 -19.22 9.12 -5.37
C ARG A 40 -17.79 9.38 -4.96
N ALA A 41 -17.58 9.70 -3.72
CA ALA A 41 -16.25 10.03 -3.26
C ALA A 41 -15.77 8.97 -2.29
N VAL A 42 -14.57 8.51 -2.47
CA VAL A 42 -13.95 7.58 -1.53
C VAL A 42 -12.55 8.07 -1.24
N GLY A 43 -12.03 7.60 -0.14
CA GLY A 43 -10.66 7.92 0.24
C GLY A 43 -10.14 6.85 1.17
N TRP A 44 -8.90 7.00 1.56
CA TRP A 44 -8.23 6.04 2.44
C TRP A 44 -7.71 6.79 3.64
N LEU A 45 -7.77 6.16 4.80
CA LEU A 45 -7.18 6.74 5.99
C LEU A 45 -5.68 6.79 5.84
N GLU A 46 -5.11 7.95 6.08
CA GLU A 46 -3.67 8.13 5.93
C GLU A 46 -2.91 7.14 6.81
N THR A 47 -3.37 6.96 8.05
CA THR A 47 -2.68 6.05 8.95
C THR A 47 -2.65 4.63 8.42
N GLU A 48 -3.75 4.19 7.82
CA GLU A 48 -3.80 2.84 7.27
C GLU A 48 -2.86 2.69 6.08
N VAL A 49 -2.80 3.71 5.25
CA VAL A 49 -1.90 3.68 4.10
C VAL A 49 -0.45 3.65 4.57
N GLU A 50 -0.13 4.47 5.56
CA GLU A 50 1.23 4.52 6.09
C GLU A 50 1.62 3.19 6.72
N GLU A 51 0.71 2.58 7.47
CA GLU A 51 0.98 1.29 8.07
C GLU A 51 1.17 0.21 7.02
N TRP A 52 0.39 0.28 5.97
CA TRP A 52 0.53 -0.67 4.88
C TRP A 52 1.91 -0.54 4.22
N ILE A 53 2.33 0.69 3.98
CA ILE A 53 3.64 0.94 3.38
C ILE A 53 4.74 0.40 4.29
N ALA A 54 4.65 0.69 5.58
CA ALA A 54 5.66 0.22 6.53
C ALA A 54 5.72 -1.30 6.54
N ARG A 55 4.57 -1.95 6.50
CA ARG A 55 4.54 -3.41 6.50
C ARG A 55 5.15 -3.98 5.24
N GLN A 56 4.89 -3.35 4.10
CA GLN A 56 5.47 -3.81 2.86
C GLN A 56 6.99 -3.72 2.89
N ILE A 57 7.51 -2.65 3.47
CA ILE A 57 8.94 -2.48 3.59
C ILE A 57 9.53 -3.57 4.47
N GLU A 58 8.91 -3.84 5.60
CA GLU A 58 9.40 -4.87 6.51
C GLU A 58 9.37 -6.25 5.89
N VAL A 59 8.26 -6.58 5.25
CA VAL A 59 8.14 -7.89 4.61
C VAL A 59 9.20 -8.04 3.53
N SER A 60 9.39 -7.00 2.76
CA SER A 60 10.39 -7.04 1.70
C SER A 60 11.79 -7.24 2.25
N ARG A 61 12.09 -6.54 3.34
CA ARG A 61 13.41 -6.66 3.95
C ARG A 61 13.63 -8.02 4.59
N GLU A 62 12.59 -8.58 5.20
CA GLU A 62 12.70 -9.91 5.76
C GLU A 62 12.97 -10.96 4.71
N ILE A 63 12.25 -10.86 3.61
CA ILE A 63 12.45 -11.80 2.52
C ILE A 63 13.86 -11.69 1.98
N ARG A 64 14.33 -10.48 1.81
CA ARG A 64 15.69 -10.27 1.34
C ARG A 64 16.71 -10.80 2.33
N GLY A 65 16.48 -10.58 3.61
CA GLY A 65 17.37 -11.06 4.63
C GLY A 65 17.49 -12.55 4.62
N GLN A 66 16.38 -13.23 4.49
CA GLN A 66 16.36 -14.68 4.48
C GLN A 66 17.02 -15.26 3.24
N ARG A 67 16.99 -14.52 2.16
CA ARG A 67 17.50 -15.01 0.89
C ARG A 67 18.71 -14.22 0.46
N SER A 68 19.41 -13.65 1.40
CA SER A 68 20.41 -12.65 1.06
C SER A 68 21.42 -13.12 0.04
N GLY A 69 21.95 -14.29 0.20
CA GLY A 69 22.94 -14.75 -0.75
C GLY A 69 22.39 -14.99 -2.12
N VAL A 70 21.29 -15.65 -2.16
CA VAL A 70 20.67 -16.03 -3.43
C VAL A 70 20.05 -14.83 -4.10
N ASN A 71 19.39 -14.06 -3.32
CA ASN A 71 18.63 -12.98 -3.87
C ASN A 71 19.47 -11.90 -4.52
N ALA A 72 20.65 -11.70 -4.01
CA ALA A 72 21.53 -10.70 -4.58
C ALA A 72 21.80 -11.01 -6.03
N LEU A 73 21.81 -12.26 -6.37
CA LEU A 73 22.09 -12.65 -7.73
C LEU A 73 20.89 -12.48 -8.63
N SER A 74 19.75 -12.86 -8.13
CA SER A 74 18.60 -12.89 -9.00
C SER A 74 18.09 -11.51 -9.25
N SER A 75 18.36 -10.64 -8.39
CA SER A 75 17.78 -9.35 -8.60
C SER A 75 18.37 -8.67 -9.77
N ARG A 76 18.56 -8.85 -10.12
CA ARG A 76 18.56 -8.27 -11.15
C ARG A 76 18.29 -7.83 -11.75
#